data_1a28f82d1922c9f35545e035efc88fb4
#
_entry.id   1a28f82d1922c9f35545e035efc88fb4
#
_cell.length_a   1.000
_cell.length_b   1.000
_cell.length_c   1.000
_cell.angle_alpha   90.00
_cell.angle_beta   90.00
_cell.angle_gamma   90.00
#
_symmetry.space_group_name_H-M   'P 1'
#
loop_
_entity.id
_entity.type
_entity.pdbx_description
1 polymer ?
#
loop_
_entity_poly.entity_id
_entity_poly.type
_entity_poly.pdbx_seq_one_letter_code
_entity_poly.pdbx_strand_id
1 'polypeptide(L)'
;MEKDSDYGAFTEKFLLQSSSSSHDLPLSGLTFAVKDIFDMAGYVTGFGNPDWARTHPAAESTAPSVSTFLEGGATCIGRTIMDEMAYSINGENNHYGTPVNPCAPDRVPGGSSSGSAVVVAAGLADFSLGTDSGGSVRVPASYCGIFGFRPSHGVISTSGVVPLAQSFDTVGWFARDPVVFSRVGRSLLQIPDAHPVRPAQLIIAEDCFQLSSIPSDRVKQGLVHSVEKLFGGHVLKHANLGDVVKDKVPSLNCFFEKGNTSQEDNIPSLAALSSAMRTLERHEFKNNHGEWVMTVRPDIGPADRINERVWEAVRAADENIDICYSVKTELCAALTELLGDAGVLAIPTVPGLPPKLHTDPTTLEAYRHRAFSFLSIAVVSGFCQVVIPLGMYEGLPVSVSLLAKHGSDGFLLSLVETLYATLKEQVESLK
;
A
#
# COMPACT_ATOMS: atom_id res chain seq x y z
N MET A 1 -0.74 -28.75 21.27
CA MET A 1 -0.99 -28.45 19.84
C MET A 1 -0.44 -27.05 19.60
N GLU A 2 0.80 -26.99 19.09
CA GLU A 2 1.43 -25.76 18.65
C GLU A 2 0.74 -25.28 17.38
N LYS A 3 -0.41 -24.65 17.50
CA LYS A 3 -0.98 -23.79 16.48
C LYS A 3 -0.48 -22.38 16.82
N ASP A 4 0.12 -21.71 15.83
CA ASP A 4 0.38 -20.28 15.76
C ASP A 4 1.83 -19.79 15.92
N SER A 5 2.81 -20.57 15.51
CA SER A 5 4.17 -20.01 15.37
C SER A 5 4.33 -19.09 14.15
N ASP A 6 3.35 -19.02 13.23
CA ASP A 6 3.44 -18.27 11.96
C ASP A 6 2.29 -17.28 11.72
N TYR A 7 1.47 -17.01 12.72
CA TYR A 7 0.33 -16.08 12.67
C TYR A 7 -0.67 -16.36 11.52
N GLY A 8 -0.68 -17.58 10.98
CA GLY A 8 -1.51 -17.92 9.83
C GLY A 8 -1.19 -17.10 8.57
N ALA A 9 0.05 -16.65 8.41
CA ALA A 9 0.41 -15.69 7.37
C ALA A 9 0.87 -16.32 6.04
N PHE A 10 1.16 -17.63 6.03
CA PHE A 10 1.68 -18.32 4.84
C PHE A 10 0.63 -19.20 4.17
N THR A 11 0.62 -19.17 2.85
CA THR A 11 -0.03 -20.21 2.03
C THR A 11 0.86 -21.44 1.92
N GLU A 12 2.18 -21.23 1.81
CA GLU A 12 3.17 -22.28 1.69
C GLU A 12 4.53 -21.82 2.22
N LYS A 13 5.24 -22.71 2.94
CA LYS A 13 6.58 -22.46 3.45
C LYS A 13 7.59 -23.34 2.74
N PHE A 14 8.68 -22.74 2.32
CA PHE A 14 9.82 -23.39 1.68
C PHE A 14 11.06 -22.50 1.87
N LEU A 15 12.23 -23.02 1.51
CA LEU A 15 13.45 -22.25 1.45
C LEU A 15 13.96 -22.26 0.00
N LEU A 16 14.08 -21.07 -0.58
CA LEU A 16 14.63 -20.87 -1.92
C LEU A 16 15.75 -19.84 -1.85
N GLN A 17 16.93 -20.23 -2.32
CA GLN A 17 18.14 -19.38 -2.40
C GLN A 17 18.69 -19.41 -3.82
N SER A 18 19.36 -18.35 -4.23
CA SER A 18 20.19 -18.39 -5.42
C SER A 18 21.33 -19.38 -5.23
N SER A 19 21.72 -20.07 -6.29
CA SER A 19 22.91 -20.95 -6.31
C SER A 19 24.24 -20.18 -6.23
N SER A 20 24.20 -18.84 -6.24
CA SER A 20 25.37 -17.97 -6.11
C SER A 20 25.90 -17.98 -4.68
N SER A 21 27.16 -18.34 -4.49
CA SER A 21 27.84 -18.46 -3.19
C SER A 21 28.62 -17.21 -2.76
N SER A 22 28.34 -16.05 -3.34
CA SER A 22 29.01 -14.80 -2.96
C SER A 22 28.45 -14.27 -1.63
N HIS A 23 29.34 -14.04 -0.65
CA HIS A 23 28.98 -13.47 0.66
C HIS A 23 28.81 -11.93 0.66
N ASP A 24 29.21 -11.25 -0.42
CA ASP A 24 29.21 -9.78 -0.53
C ASP A 24 28.00 -9.22 -1.32
N LEU A 25 26.90 -9.97 -1.43
CA LEU A 25 25.71 -9.50 -2.11
C LEU A 25 24.89 -8.55 -1.22
N PRO A 26 24.17 -7.56 -1.82
CA PRO A 26 23.54 -6.49 -1.07
C PRO A 26 22.47 -6.94 -0.07
N LEU A 27 21.89 -8.13 -0.24
CA LEU A 27 20.85 -8.66 0.63
C LEU A 27 21.27 -9.98 1.31
N SER A 28 22.56 -10.34 1.28
CA SER A 28 23.06 -11.54 1.93
C SER A 28 22.67 -11.61 3.40
N GLY A 29 22.20 -12.79 3.83
CA GLY A 29 21.79 -13.06 5.19
C GLY A 29 20.38 -12.59 5.55
N LEU A 30 19.68 -11.90 4.64
CA LEU A 30 18.28 -11.51 4.86
C LEU A 30 17.33 -12.59 4.36
N THR A 31 16.18 -12.67 5.04
CA THR A 31 15.06 -13.54 4.69
C THR A 31 13.88 -12.71 4.17
N PHE A 32 13.14 -13.26 3.20
CA PHE A 32 11.94 -12.61 2.70
C PHE A 32 10.81 -13.59 2.38
N ALA A 33 9.59 -13.05 2.35
CA ALA A 33 8.40 -13.76 1.90
C ALA A 33 7.74 -13.02 0.74
N VAL A 34 6.95 -13.73 -0.06
CA VAL A 34 6.37 -13.23 -1.31
C VAL A 34 4.85 -13.39 -1.27
N LYS A 35 4.11 -12.32 -1.54
CA LYS A 35 2.64 -12.38 -1.70
C LYS A 35 2.27 -13.39 -2.79
N ASP A 36 1.24 -14.19 -2.57
CA ASP A 36 0.78 -15.23 -3.51
C ASP A 36 0.08 -14.66 -4.76
N ILE A 37 0.67 -13.64 -5.33
CA ILE A 37 0.30 -12.97 -6.58
C ILE A 37 1.48 -12.92 -7.56
N PHE A 38 2.69 -13.24 -7.06
CA PHE A 38 3.92 -13.27 -7.86
C PHE A 38 4.17 -14.66 -8.40
N ASP A 39 4.49 -14.75 -9.67
CA ASP A 39 4.94 -15.97 -10.30
C ASP A 39 6.30 -16.40 -9.76
N MET A 40 6.40 -17.67 -9.44
CA MET A 40 7.66 -18.35 -9.10
C MET A 40 7.73 -19.64 -9.92
N ALA A 41 8.82 -19.85 -10.64
CA ALA A 41 8.99 -20.99 -11.54
C ALA A 41 8.71 -22.31 -10.82
N GLY A 42 7.81 -23.11 -11.39
CA GLY A 42 7.40 -24.40 -10.85
C GLY A 42 6.27 -24.36 -9.81
N TYR A 43 5.82 -23.17 -9.39
CA TYR A 43 4.71 -22.99 -8.45
C TYR A 43 3.46 -22.44 -9.16
N VAL A 44 2.28 -22.84 -8.71
CA VAL A 44 1.03 -22.22 -9.15
C VAL A 44 0.79 -20.96 -8.34
N THR A 45 0.58 -19.83 -8.99
CA THR A 45 0.22 -18.57 -8.33
C THR A 45 -1.25 -18.63 -7.91
N GLY A 46 -1.52 -18.49 -6.60
CA GLY A 46 -2.85 -18.76 -6.03
C GLY A 46 -3.82 -17.59 -6.10
N PHE A 47 -3.33 -16.34 -6.18
CA PHE A 47 -4.15 -15.13 -6.25
C PHE A 47 -5.23 -15.03 -5.15
N GLY A 48 -4.97 -15.68 -4.01
CA GLY A 48 -5.85 -15.69 -2.85
C GLY A 48 -7.13 -16.53 -3.00
N ASN A 49 -7.30 -17.30 -4.08
CA ASN A 49 -8.50 -18.11 -4.33
C ASN A 49 -8.17 -19.51 -4.85
N PRO A 50 -8.68 -20.60 -4.25
CA PRO A 50 -8.36 -21.97 -4.65
C PRO A 50 -8.88 -22.35 -6.05
N ASP A 51 -9.97 -21.73 -6.52
CA ASP A 51 -10.47 -21.95 -7.88
C ASP A 51 -9.54 -21.36 -8.93
N TRP A 52 -8.89 -20.21 -8.61
CA TRP A 52 -7.83 -19.67 -9.46
C TRP A 52 -6.67 -20.65 -9.55
N ALA A 53 -6.14 -21.10 -8.42
CA ALA A 53 -5.04 -22.05 -8.39
C ALA A 53 -5.35 -23.37 -9.11
N ARG A 54 -6.60 -23.85 -9.04
CA ARG A 54 -7.05 -25.07 -9.71
C ARG A 54 -7.11 -24.95 -11.24
N THR A 55 -7.32 -23.75 -11.76
CA THR A 55 -7.56 -23.48 -13.19
C THR A 55 -6.34 -22.92 -13.93
N HIS A 56 -5.26 -22.61 -13.23
CA HIS A 56 -4.05 -22.05 -13.83
C HIS A 56 -2.86 -23.01 -13.66
N PRO A 57 -1.95 -23.07 -14.63
CA PRO A 57 -0.75 -23.90 -14.55
C PRO A 57 0.29 -23.29 -13.59
N ALA A 58 1.29 -24.08 -13.23
CA ALA A 58 2.48 -23.56 -12.57
C ALA A 58 3.21 -22.54 -13.47
N ALA A 59 3.76 -21.51 -12.88
CA ALA A 59 4.52 -20.50 -13.60
C ALA A 59 5.78 -21.09 -14.23
N GLU A 60 6.07 -20.69 -15.47
CA GLU A 60 7.28 -21.13 -16.20
C GLU A 60 8.52 -20.33 -15.81
N SER A 61 8.34 -19.13 -15.29
CA SER A 61 9.42 -18.21 -14.88
C SER A 61 9.09 -17.50 -13.58
N THR A 62 10.13 -17.07 -12.88
CA THR A 62 10.01 -16.28 -11.67
C THR A 62 9.90 -14.79 -12.00
N ALA A 63 9.01 -14.06 -11.34
CA ALA A 63 8.86 -12.62 -11.49
C ALA A 63 10.20 -11.90 -11.27
N PRO A 64 10.57 -10.92 -12.12
CA PRO A 64 11.85 -10.21 -12.01
C PRO A 64 12.10 -9.58 -10.63
N SER A 65 11.06 -9.06 -9.97
CA SER A 65 11.16 -8.51 -8.62
C SER A 65 11.56 -9.55 -7.56
N VAL A 66 11.11 -10.79 -7.70
CA VAL A 66 11.50 -11.91 -6.84
C VAL A 66 12.94 -12.35 -7.17
N SER A 67 13.27 -12.49 -8.47
CA SER A 67 14.61 -12.85 -8.93
C SER A 67 15.67 -11.86 -8.44
N THR A 68 15.38 -10.55 -8.49
CA THR A 68 16.27 -9.49 -7.97
C THR A 68 16.72 -9.76 -6.53
N PHE A 69 15.81 -10.21 -5.67
CA PHE A 69 16.14 -10.47 -4.27
C PHE A 69 16.93 -11.77 -4.08
N LEU A 70 16.58 -12.81 -4.83
CA LEU A 70 17.34 -14.05 -4.82
C LEU A 70 18.78 -13.83 -5.32
N GLU A 71 18.95 -13.11 -6.43
CA GLU A 71 20.23 -12.73 -7.00
C GLU A 71 21.01 -11.79 -6.07
N GLY A 72 20.31 -10.94 -5.31
CA GLY A 72 20.85 -10.10 -4.24
C GLY A 72 21.30 -10.86 -3.00
N GLY A 73 21.12 -12.18 -2.93
CA GLY A 73 21.57 -13.06 -1.86
C GLY A 73 20.58 -13.27 -0.72
N ALA A 74 19.35 -12.80 -0.85
CA ALA A 74 18.30 -13.05 0.13
C ALA A 74 17.69 -14.46 -0.02
N THR A 75 17.16 -15.00 1.08
CA THR A 75 16.49 -16.30 1.13
C THR A 75 14.96 -16.10 1.16
N CYS A 76 14.25 -16.64 0.17
CA CYS A 76 12.80 -16.71 0.20
C CYS A 76 12.34 -17.84 1.13
N ILE A 77 11.44 -17.52 2.08
CA ILE A 77 10.97 -18.49 3.09
C ILE A 77 9.53 -18.97 2.87
N GLY A 78 8.88 -18.50 1.81
CA GLY A 78 7.54 -18.95 1.46
C GLY A 78 6.67 -17.89 0.80
N ARG A 79 5.45 -18.31 0.48
CA ARG A 79 4.39 -17.47 -0.09
C ARG A 79 3.38 -17.10 0.98
N THR A 80 2.87 -15.87 0.93
CA THR A 80 2.00 -15.31 1.97
C THR A 80 0.56 -15.21 1.51
N ILE A 81 -0.35 -15.36 2.46
CA ILE A 81 -1.79 -15.15 2.28
C ILE A 81 -2.06 -13.72 1.81
N MET A 82 -3.09 -13.58 0.99
CA MET A 82 -3.59 -12.30 0.50
C MET A 82 -5.11 -12.33 0.43
N ASP A 83 -5.73 -11.17 0.35
CA ASP A 83 -7.17 -11.06 0.09
C ASP A 83 -7.48 -11.63 -1.29
N GLU A 84 -8.67 -12.23 -1.42
CA GLU A 84 -9.08 -12.87 -2.66
C GLU A 84 -8.99 -11.90 -3.85
N MET A 85 -8.35 -12.34 -4.93
CA MET A 85 -8.15 -11.59 -6.18
C MET A 85 -7.58 -10.18 -5.96
N ALA A 86 -6.88 -9.95 -4.84
CA ALA A 86 -6.35 -8.64 -4.41
C ALA A 86 -7.43 -7.54 -4.26
N TYR A 87 -8.71 -7.87 -4.22
CA TYR A 87 -9.84 -6.94 -4.37
C TYR A 87 -10.41 -6.43 -3.04
N SER A 88 -9.59 -6.39 -2.00
CA SER A 88 -9.90 -5.82 -0.69
C SER A 88 -8.68 -5.12 -0.08
N ILE A 89 -8.91 -4.31 0.97
CA ILE A 89 -7.87 -3.70 1.82
C ILE A 89 -7.96 -4.15 3.28
N ASN A 90 -8.82 -5.13 3.58
CA ASN A 90 -9.13 -5.53 4.94
C ASN A 90 -8.17 -6.58 5.49
N GLY A 91 -7.68 -7.48 4.65
CA GLY A 91 -6.75 -8.55 5.04
C GLY A 91 -7.43 -9.85 5.43
N GLU A 92 -8.70 -10.02 5.08
CA GLU A 92 -9.47 -11.24 5.32
C GLU A 92 -9.51 -12.11 4.06
N ASN A 93 -9.42 -13.43 4.26
CA ASN A 93 -9.57 -14.42 3.20
C ASN A 93 -10.43 -15.58 3.71
N ASN A 94 -11.46 -15.92 2.96
CA ASN A 94 -12.44 -16.93 3.39
C ASN A 94 -11.91 -18.37 3.28
N HIS A 95 -10.96 -18.62 2.38
CA HIS A 95 -10.44 -19.95 2.11
C HIS A 95 -9.19 -20.27 2.92
N TYR A 96 -8.29 -19.29 3.08
CA TYR A 96 -6.99 -19.48 3.74
C TYR A 96 -6.95 -18.90 5.15
N GLY A 97 -8.03 -18.21 5.57
CA GLY A 97 -8.12 -17.56 6.86
C GLY A 97 -7.53 -16.15 6.88
N THR A 98 -7.71 -15.48 8.00
CA THR A 98 -7.20 -14.12 8.23
C THR A 98 -5.90 -14.20 9.01
N PRO A 99 -4.78 -13.69 8.47
CA PRO A 99 -3.54 -13.60 9.23
C PRO A 99 -3.73 -12.75 10.50
N VAL A 100 -3.21 -13.23 11.62
CA VAL A 100 -3.33 -12.53 12.90
C VAL A 100 -2.41 -11.32 12.93
N ASN A 101 -2.97 -10.13 13.14
CA ASN A 101 -2.18 -8.91 13.30
C ASN A 101 -1.32 -8.97 14.56
N PRO A 102 0.03 -9.00 14.49
CA PRO A 102 0.88 -9.14 15.66
C PRO A 102 0.78 -7.97 16.64
N CYS A 103 0.43 -6.78 16.15
CA CYS A 103 0.29 -5.57 16.97
C CYS A 103 -1.08 -5.45 17.63
N ALA A 104 -2.11 -6.11 17.05
CA ALA A 104 -3.49 -5.99 17.47
C ALA A 104 -4.28 -7.26 17.07
N PRO A 105 -4.20 -8.37 17.84
CA PRO A 105 -4.76 -9.66 17.45
C PRO A 105 -6.28 -9.69 17.27
N ASP A 106 -7.01 -8.73 17.82
CA ASP A 106 -8.46 -8.55 17.68
C ASP A 106 -8.85 -7.66 16.49
N ARG A 107 -7.87 -7.23 15.69
CA ARG A 107 -8.03 -6.33 14.56
C ARG A 107 -7.58 -6.97 13.25
N VAL A 108 -8.12 -6.47 12.17
CA VAL A 108 -7.68 -6.89 10.83
C VAL A 108 -6.24 -6.45 10.55
N PRO A 109 -5.45 -7.27 9.83
CA PRO A 109 -4.06 -6.93 9.50
C PRO A 109 -3.93 -5.90 8.36
N GLY A 110 -5.04 -5.60 7.66
CA GLY A 110 -5.02 -4.85 6.42
C GLY A 110 -4.59 -5.71 5.22
N GLY A 111 -5.01 -5.29 4.04
CA GLY A 111 -4.82 -6.02 2.79
C GLY A 111 -4.60 -5.11 1.57
N SER A 112 -4.44 -5.73 0.45
CA SER A 112 -4.54 -7.17 0.15
C SER A 112 -3.25 -7.96 0.41
N SER A 113 -2.11 -7.32 0.76
CA SER A 113 -0.84 -8.00 1.09
C SER A 113 -0.77 -8.35 2.59
N SER A 114 -1.83 -8.96 3.12
CA SER A 114 -2.03 -9.21 4.55
C SER A 114 -0.93 -10.09 5.18
N GLY A 115 -0.72 -11.27 4.65
CA GLY A 115 0.33 -12.17 5.14
C GLY A 115 1.73 -11.60 5.00
N SER A 116 1.99 -10.83 3.92
CA SER A 116 3.29 -10.17 3.71
C SER A 116 3.60 -9.14 4.81
N ALA A 117 2.62 -8.35 5.23
CA ALA A 117 2.81 -7.42 6.34
C ALA A 117 2.96 -8.16 7.68
N VAL A 118 2.15 -9.19 7.90
CA VAL A 118 2.16 -9.97 9.15
C VAL A 118 3.49 -10.70 9.37
N VAL A 119 4.07 -11.35 8.36
CA VAL A 119 5.37 -12.05 8.51
C VAL A 119 6.48 -11.10 8.91
N VAL A 120 6.46 -9.87 8.40
CA VAL A 120 7.44 -8.82 8.74
C VAL A 120 7.17 -8.29 10.15
N ALA A 121 5.94 -7.95 10.47
CA ALA A 121 5.57 -7.43 11.79
C ALA A 121 5.85 -8.44 12.92
N ALA A 122 5.62 -9.72 12.65
CA ALA A 122 5.90 -10.83 13.59
C ALA A 122 7.39 -11.19 13.69
N GLY A 123 8.24 -10.64 12.83
CA GLY A 123 9.67 -10.98 12.80
C GLY A 123 10.01 -12.35 12.22
N LEU A 124 9.11 -12.90 11.43
CA LEU A 124 9.32 -14.18 10.73
C LEU A 124 10.15 -14.03 9.47
N ALA A 125 10.13 -12.84 8.86
CA ALA A 125 10.98 -12.43 7.76
C ALA A 125 11.54 -11.02 8.02
N ASP A 126 12.70 -10.72 7.44
CA ASP A 126 13.32 -9.39 7.53
C ASP A 126 12.56 -8.37 6.67
N PHE A 127 12.07 -8.80 5.51
CA PHE A 127 11.25 -8.02 4.60
C PHE A 127 10.27 -8.91 3.82
N SER A 128 9.37 -8.31 3.06
CA SER A 128 8.47 -9.06 2.18
C SER A 128 8.03 -8.23 0.97
N LEU A 129 7.65 -8.94 -0.11
CA LEU A 129 7.03 -8.36 -1.29
C LEU A 129 5.50 -8.33 -1.16
N GLY A 130 4.93 -7.23 -1.62
CA GLY A 130 3.51 -7.07 -1.84
C GLY A 130 3.23 -6.29 -3.12
N THR A 131 1.95 -6.05 -3.39
CA THR A 131 1.48 -5.21 -4.50
C THR A 131 0.55 -4.13 -3.96
N ASP A 132 0.54 -2.97 -4.61
CA ASP A 132 -0.31 -1.84 -4.26
C ASP A 132 -0.96 -1.26 -5.52
N SER A 133 -2.23 -1.59 -5.74
CA SER A 133 -3.06 -1.00 -6.79
C SER A 133 -3.97 0.09 -6.20
N GLY A 134 -4.56 -0.18 -5.02
CA GLY A 134 -5.47 0.72 -4.31
C GLY A 134 -5.09 1.00 -2.86
N GLY A 135 -3.87 0.63 -2.40
CA GLY A 135 -3.45 0.76 -1.01
C GLY A 135 -2.93 -0.52 -0.38
N SER A 136 -2.81 -1.59 -1.17
CA SER A 136 -2.57 -2.95 -0.67
C SER A 136 -1.15 -3.22 -0.11
N VAL A 137 -0.26 -2.24 -0.09
CA VAL A 137 0.97 -2.20 0.73
C VAL A 137 0.80 -1.21 1.88
N ARG A 138 0.25 -0.06 1.60
CA ARG A 138 0.16 1.05 2.56
C ARG A 138 -0.77 0.75 3.74
N VAL A 139 -1.94 0.16 3.48
CA VAL A 139 -2.91 -0.19 4.53
C VAL A 139 -2.35 -1.25 5.48
N PRO A 140 -1.88 -2.43 5.00
CA PRO A 140 -1.33 -3.44 5.91
C PRO A 140 -0.05 -2.97 6.62
N ALA A 141 0.80 -2.13 6.00
CA ALA A 141 1.93 -1.52 6.69
C ALA A 141 1.49 -0.67 7.88
N SER A 142 0.46 0.16 7.69
CA SER A 142 -0.10 1.01 8.74
C SER A 142 -0.71 0.18 9.88
N TYR A 143 -1.51 -0.84 9.55
CA TYR A 143 -2.20 -1.67 10.54
C TYR A 143 -1.28 -2.60 11.32
N CYS A 144 -0.18 -3.02 10.71
CA CYS A 144 0.83 -3.87 11.36
C CYS A 144 2.01 -3.06 11.96
N GLY A 145 2.00 -1.74 11.89
CA GLY A 145 3.00 -0.87 12.51
C GLY A 145 4.41 -1.02 11.93
N ILE A 146 4.53 -1.21 10.63
CA ILE A 146 5.78 -1.40 9.89
C ILE A 146 5.94 -0.40 8.75
N PHE A 147 7.13 -0.31 8.18
CA PHE A 147 7.33 0.44 6.93
C PHE A 147 6.70 -0.29 5.75
N GLY A 148 6.09 0.49 4.84
CA GLY A 148 5.63 0.02 3.55
C GLY A 148 5.91 1.06 2.46
N PHE A 149 6.31 0.62 1.29
CA PHE A 149 6.61 1.48 0.16
C PHE A 149 5.77 1.13 -1.06
N ARG A 150 5.01 2.12 -1.54
CA ARG A 150 4.45 2.12 -2.88
C ARG A 150 5.37 2.93 -3.77
N PRO A 151 6.09 2.32 -4.73
CA PRO A 151 6.96 3.07 -5.65
C PRO A 151 6.14 3.88 -6.66
N SER A 152 6.83 4.75 -7.38
CA SER A 152 6.29 5.41 -8.56
C SER A 152 5.79 4.38 -9.57
N HIS A 153 4.61 4.63 -10.15
CA HIS A 153 4.01 3.69 -11.09
C HIS A 153 4.93 3.44 -12.30
N GLY A 154 5.15 2.18 -12.62
CA GLY A 154 5.95 1.76 -13.78
C GLY A 154 7.47 1.76 -13.57
N VAL A 155 8.01 2.15 -12.40
CA VAL A 155 9.47 2.10 -12.15
C VAL A 155 9.97 0.70 -11.81
N ILE A 156 9.10 -0.17 -11.30
CA ILE A 156 9.39 -1.59 -11.07
C ILE A 156 8.51 -2.41 -11.99
N SER A 157 9.11 -3.40 -12.66
CA SER A 157 8.38 -4.29 -13.57
C SER A 157 7.32 -5.09 -12.82
N THR A 158 6.11 -5.15 -13.39
CA THR A 158 5.00 -6.00 -12.93
C THR A 158 4.91 -7.31 -13.72
N SER A 159 5.93 -7.64 -14.52
CA SER A 159 6.02 -8.94 -15.20
C SER A 159 6.02 -10.08 -14.19
N GLY A 160 5.25 -11.14 -14.44
CA GLY A 160 5.07 -12.23 -13.50
C GLY A 160 4.27 -11.87 -12.24
N VAL A 161 3.45 -10.81 -12.32
CA VAL A 161 2.47 -10.45 -11.30
C VAL A 161 1.08 -10.57 -11.91
N VAL A 162 0.16 -11.29 -11.25
CA VAL A 162 -1.23 -11.33 -11.71
C VAL A 162 -1.81 -9.91 -11.63
N PRO A 163 -2.24 -9.31 -12.76
CA PRO A 163 -2.68 -7.91 -12.77
C PRO A 163 -4.02 -7.73 -12.04
N LEU A 164 -4.17 -6.63 -11.32
CA LEU A 164 -5.48 -6.16 -10.87
C LEU A 164 -5.98 -5.06 -11.81
N ALA A 165 -5.21 -3.97 -11.89
CA ALA A 165 -5.46 -2.82 -12.75
C ALA A 165 -4.13 -2.19 -13.17
N GLN A 166 -3.71 -2.44 -14.39
CA GLN A 166 -2.37 -2.09 -14.90
C GLN A 166 -2.07 -0.59 -14.82
N SER A 167 -3.10 0.25 -14.89
CA SER A 167 -2.97 1.70 -14.69
C SER A 167 -2.50 2.11 -13.29
N PHE A 168 -2.56 1.18 -12.31
CA PHE A 168 -2.35 1.45 -10.89
C PHE A 168 -1.40 0.47 -10.21
N ASP A 169 -1.22 -0.74 -10.77
CA ASP A 169 -0.44 -1.81 -10.17
C ASP A 169 1.01 -1.40 -9.95
N THR A 170 1.50 -1.62 -8.74
CA THR A 170 2.90 -1.45 -8.37
C THR A 170 3.37 -2.61 -7.51
N VAL A 171 4.64 -2.99 -7.67
CA VAL A 171 5.33 -3.89 -6.76
C VAL A 171 5.87 -3.07 -5.60
N GLY A 172 5.45 -3.38 -4.38
CA GLY A 172 5.93 -2.71 -3.19
C GLY A 172 6.52 -3.68 -2.17
N TRP A 173 7.05 -3.15 -1.08
CA TRP A 173 7.71 -3.97 -0.06
C TRP A 173 7.45 -3.45 1.35
N PHE A 174 7.75 -4.32 2.32
CA PHE A 174 7.64 -4.07 3.75
C PHE A 174 8.96 -4.39 4.45
N ALA A 175 9.28 -3.65 5.51
CA ALA A 175 10.29 -4.02 6.49
C ALA A 175 9.98 -3.37 7.84
N ARG A 176 10.55 -3.91 8.94
CA ARG A 176 10.47 -3.31 10.29
C ARG A 176 11.63 -2.38 10.57
N ASP A 177 12.78 -2.73 10.05
CA ASP A 177 14.02 -1.98 10.23
C ASP A 177 14.22 -1.00 9.08
N PRO A 178 14.48 0.30 9.33
CA PRO A 178 14.63 1.30 8.29
C PRO A 178 15.86 1.08 7.40
N VAL A 179 16.93 0.43 7.92
CA VAL A 179 18.12 0.12 7.13
C VAL A 179 17.82 -1.01 6.15
N VAL A 180 17.18 -2.09 6.63
CA VAL A 180 16.70 -3.19 5.77
C VAL A 180 15.71 -2.65 4.72
N PHE A 181 14.77 -1.80 5.15
CA PHE A 181 13.77 -1.18 4.27
C PHE A 181 14.42 -0.43 3.10
N SER A 182 15.44 0.36 3.39
CA SER A 182 16.18 1.13 2.38
C SER A 182 17.02 0.23 1.48
N ARG A 183 17.78 -0.73 2.05
CA ARG A 183 18.59 -1.69 1.27
C ARG A 183 17.74 -2.47 0.26
N VAL A 184 16.59 -2.97 0.70
CA VAL A 184 15.62 -3.69 -0.14
C VAL A 184 15.10 -2.80 -1.26
N GLY A 185 14.68 -1.58 -0.94
CA GLY A 185 14.18 -0.62 -1.91
C GLY A 185 15.23 -0.25 -2.96
N ARG A 186 16.47 -0.01 -2.54
CA ARG A 186 17.57 0.32 -3.46
C ARG A 186 17.92 -0.84 -4.39
N SER A 187 17.91 -2.06 -3.87
CA SER A 187 18.12 -3.26 -4.69
C SER A 187 17.02 -3.42 -5.74
N LEU A 188 15.76 -3.22 -5.35
CA LEU A 188 14.62 -3.39 -6.24
C LEU A 188 14.52 -2.28 -7.29
N LEU A 189 14.83 -1.04 -6.90
CA LEU A 189 14.85 0.13 -7.78
C LEU A 189 16.15 0.26 -8.60
N GLN A 190 17.16 -0.55 -8.31
CA GLN A 190 18.49 -0.51 -8.93
C GLN A 190 19.14 0.88 -8.85
N ILE A 191 19.05 1.51 -7.68
CA ILE A 191 19.59 2.85 -7.41
C ILE A 191 20.77 2.78 -6.42
N PRO A 192 21.71 3.75 -6.50
CA PRO A 192 22.88 3.75 -5.61
C PRO A 192 22.51 3.97 -4.15
N ASP A 193 23.51 3.81 -3.28
CA ASP A 193 23.40 4.02 -1.84
C ASP A 193 22.88 5.42 -1.47
N ALA A 194 22.35 5.51 -0.26
CA ALA A 194 21.75 6.75 0.24
C ALA A 194 22.79 7.86 0.38
N HIS A 195 22.38 9.04 -0.04
CA HIS A 195 23.03 10.27 0.38
C HIS A 195 22.05 11.08 1.23
N PRO A 196 22.51 11.81 2.26
CA PRO A 196 21.67 12.70 3.01
C PRO A 196 20.96 13.68 2.08
N VAL A 197 19.62 13.75 2.20
CA VAL A 197 18.81 14.65 1.38
C VAL A 197 18.06 15.64 2.27
N ARG A 198 17.71 16.77 1.68
CA ARG A 198 16.91 17.80 2.32
C ARG A 198 15.70 18.10 1.43
N PRO A 199 14.47 18.06 1.97
CA PRO A 199 13.32 18.49 1.20
C PRO A 199 13.34 20.01 1.03
N ALA A 200 12.95 20.49 -0.15
CA ALA A 200 12.75 21.92 -0.39
C ALA A 200 11.53 22.43 0.39
N GLN A 201 10.53 21.59 0.52
CA GLN A 201 9.33 21.83 1.33
C GLN A 201 8.71 20.51 1.78
N LEU A 202 8.08 20.52 2.95
CA LEU A 202 7.20 19.48 3.44
C LEU A 202 5.83 20.11 3.69
N ILE A 203 4.85 19.66 2.93
CA ILE A 203 3.48 20.19 2.93
C ILE A 203 2.62 19.28 3.79
N ILE A 204 2.02 19.85 4.83
CA ILE A 204 1.01 19.15 5.66
C ILE A 204 -0.36 19.35 5.02
N ALA A 205 -1.03 18.27 4.63
CA ALA A 205 -2.41 18.30 4.14
C ALA A 205 -3.39 18.40 5.32
N GLU A 206 -3.66 19.62 5.75
CA GLU A 206 -4.41 19.89 7.00
C GLU A 206 -5.81 19.26 6.99
N ASP A 207 -6.53 19.36 5.91
CA ASP A 207 -7.85 18.78 5.72
C ASP A 207 -7.84 17.24 5.83
N CYS A 208 -6.80 16.57 5.30
CA CYS A 208 -6.64 15.14 5.44
C CYS A 208 -6.41 14.73 6.91
N PHE A 209 -5.60 15.48 7.65
CA PHE A 209 -5.37 15.23 9.08
C PHE A 209 -6.61 15.50 9.93
N GLN A 210 -7.44 16.48 9.56
CA GLN A 210 -8.72 16.76 10.24
C GLN A 210 -9.75 15.65 10.04
N LEU A 211 -9.72 14.95 8.89
CA LEU A 211 -10.61 13.84 8.60
C LEU A 211 -10.22 12.53 9.33
N SER A 212 -9.02 12.46 9.90
CA SER A 212 -8.57 11.31 10.68
C SER A 212 -9.28 11.23 12.02
N SER A 213 -9.74 10.03 12.40
CA SER A 213 -10.30 9.77 13.73
C SER A 213 -9.22 9.69 14.83
N ILE A 214 -7.94 9.62 14.45
CA ILE A 214 -6.81 9.71 15.39
C ILE A 214 -6.52 11.20 15.60
N PRO A 215 -6.34 11.67 16.86
CA PRO A 215 -6.01 13.06 17.10
C PRO A 215 -4.80 13.52 16.27
N SER A 216 -4.95 14.59 15.52
CA SER A 216 -3.93 15.06 14.57
C SER A 216 -2.58 15.31 15.25
N ASP A 217 -2.59 15.74 16.53
CA ASP A 217 -1.38 15.98 17.32
C ASP A 217 -0.56 14.70 17.52
N ARG A 218 -1.22 13.53 17.62
CA ARG A 218 -0.54 12.25 17.79
C ARG A 218 0.17 11.76 16.52
N VAL A 219 -0.32 12.16 15.34
CA VAL A 219 0.24 11.73 14.06
C VAL A 219 1.14 12.82 13.47
N LYS A 220 0.72 14.07 13.56
CA LYS A 220 1.36 15.22 12.89
C LYS A 220 2.49 15.86 13.71
N GLN A 221 2.31 16.00 15.03
CA GLN A 221 3.21 16.80 15.85
C GLN A 221 4.65 16.27 15.89
N GLY A 222 4.83 14.95 16.01
CA GLY A 222 6.16 14.34 15.96
C GLY A 222 6.88 14.57 14.63
N LEU A 223 6.14 14.51 13.52
CA LEU A 223 6.68 14.82 12.19
C LEU A 223 7.08 16.30 12.08
N VAL A 224 6.22 17.21 12.48
CA VAL A 224 6.48 18.66 12.45
C VAL A 224 7.74 19.01 13.25
N HIS A 225 7.83 18.59 14.52
CA HIS A 225 9.00 18.83 15.37
C HIS A 225 10.28 18.22 14.78
N SER A 226 10.19 17.04 14.18
CA SER A 226 11.36 16.39 13.56
C SER A 226 11.86 17.18 12.35
N VAL A 227 10.94 17.65 11.51
CA VAL A 227 11.27 18.48 10.34
C VAL A 227 11.86 19.82 10.76
N GLU A 228 11.27 20.48 11.76
CA GLU A 228 11.81 21.74 12.32
C GLU A 228 13.22 21.57 12.87
N LYS A 229 13.46 20.48 13.63
CA LYS A 229 14.77 20.16 14.22
C LYS A 229 15.84 19.89 13.16
N LEU A 230 15.49 19.14 12.10
CA LEU A 230 16.45 18.69 11.08
C LEU A 230 16.65 19.70 9.95
N PHE A 231 15.59 20.37 9.53
CA PHE A 231 15.57 21.17 8.31
C PHE A 231 15.19 22.63 8.53
N GLY A 232 14.66 22.96 9.71
CA GLY A 232 14.16 24.29 10.05
C GLY A 232 12.69 24.50 9.64
N GLY A 233 11.98 25.34 10.40
CA GLY A 233 10.54 25.57 10.22
C GLY A 233 10.15 26.19 8.87
N HIS A 234 11.09 26.83 8.16
CA HIS A 234 10.82 27.43 6.85
C HIS A 234 10.51 26.39 5.75
N VAL A 235 10.88 25.11 5.98
CA VAL A 235 10.58 23.99 5.08
C VAL A 235 9.11 23.56 5.18
N LEU A 236 8.47 23.80 6.34
CA LEU A 236 7.08 23.43 6.58
C LEU A 236 6.12 24.36 5.83
N LYS A 237 5.16 23.74 5.16
CA LYS A 237 4.03 24.40 4.52
C LYS A 237 2.74 23.70 4.94
N HIS A 238 1.64 24.39 4.80
CA HIS A 238 0.31 23.86 5.09
C HIS A 238 -0.60 24.10 3.89
N ALA A 239 -1.41 23.11 3.53
CA ALA A 239 -2.36 23.21 2.43
C ALA A 239 -3.62 22.38 2.72
N ASN A 240 -4.73 22.78 2.15
CA ASN A 240 -5.93 21.95 2.01
C ASN A 240 -5.83 21.24 0.66
N LEU A 241 -5.55 19.95 0.70
CA LEU A 241 -5.36 19.16 -0.51
C LEU A 241 -6.64 19.04 -1.34
N GLY A 242 -7.78 18.98 -0.67
CA GLY A 242 -9.07 18.95 -1.32
C GLY A 242 -9.34 20.17 -2.18
N ASP A 243 -8.91 21.37 -1.75
CA ASP A 243 -9.04 22.58 -2.54
C ASP A 243 -8.13 22.56 -3.76
N VAL A 244 -6.88 22.12 -3.60
CA VAL A 244 -5.93 21.98 -4.72
C VAL A 244 -6.47 21.02 -5.78
N VAL A 245 -6.98 19.86 -5.35
CA VAL A 245 -7.56 18.85 -6.26
C VAL A 245 -8.81 19.39 -6.96
N LYS A 246 -9.70 20.06 -6.22
CA LYS A 246 -10.91 20.65 -6.77
C LYS A 246 -10.60 21.70 -7.86
N ASP A 247 -9.62 22.56 -7.60
CA ASP A 247 -9.31 23.67 -8.50
C ASP A 247 -8.50 23.26 -9.73
N LYS A 248 -7.63 22.23 -9.58
CA LYS A 248 -6.67 21.82 -10.61
C LYS A 248 -7.05 20.56 -11.40
N VAL A 249 -8.12 19.85 -11.02
CA VAL A 249 -8.55 18.60 -11.64
C VAL A 249 -10.01 18.72 -12.12
N PRO A 250 -10.28 19.51 -13.15
CA PRO A 250 -11.65 19.82 -13.63
C PRO A 250 -12.41 18.58 -14.11
N SER A 251 -11.71 17.55 -14.60
CA SER A 251 -12.34 16.30 -15.05
C SER A 251 -13.04 15.53 -13.92
N LEU A 252 -12.78 15.88 -12.63
CA LEU A 252 -13.51 15.31 -11.49
C LEU A 252 -14.98 15.77 -11.41
N ASN A 253 -15.38 16.81 -12.14
CA ASN A 253 -16.74 17.36 -12.05
C ASN A 253 -17.84 16.32 -12.31
N CYS A 254 -17.60 15.31 -13.13
CA CYS A 254 -18.58 14.25 -13.40
C CYS A 254 -18.67 13.19 -12.29
N PHE A 255 -17.72 13.17 -11.35
CA PHE A 255 -17.67 12.23 -10.23
C PHE A 255 -18.16 12.82 -8.90
N PHE A 256 -18.53 14.11 -8.86
CA PHE A 256 -19.16 14.68 -7.68
C PHE A 256 -20.60 14.13 -7.55
N GLU A 257 -20.89 13.51 -6.42
CA GLU A 257 -22.23 13.01 -6.13
C GLU A 257 -23.27 14.15 -6.08
N LYS A 258 -24.38 13.97 -6.76
CA LYS A 258 -25.54 14.86 -6.68
C LYS A 258 -26.35 14.47 -5.45
N GLY A 259 -25.93 14.90 -4.26
CA GLY A 259 -26.70 14.64 -3.03
C GLY A 259 -25.91 14.99 -1.77
N ASN A 260 -26.63 15.33 -0.71
CA ASN A 260 -26.13 15.71 0.61
C ASN A 260 -25.36 14.56 1.28
N THR A 261 -24.08 14.41 0.98
CA THR A 261 -23.18 13.81 1.96
C THR A 261 -22.80 14.90 2.96
N SER A 262 -23.04 14.64 4.24
CA SER A 262 -22.63 15.55 5.32
C SER A 262 -21.16 15.92 5.11
N GLN A 263 -20.87 17.21 4.93
CA GLN A 263 -19.50 17.75 4.72
C GLN A 263 -18.55 17.41 5.88
N GLU A 264 -19.05 16.90 6.99
CA GLU A 264 -18.27 16.60 8.20
C GLU A 264 -17.45 15.32 8.09
N ASP A 265 -17.83 14.38 7.21
CA ASP A 265 -17.22 13.03 7.14
C ASP A 265 -16.34 12.79 5.91
N ASN A 266 -16.18 13.75 4.98
CA ASN A 266 -15.44 13.53 3.74
C ASN A 266 -14.92 14.84 3.11
N ILE A 267 -13.85 14.72 2.31
CA ILE A 267 -13.35 15.79 1.43
C ILE A 267 -13.93 15.53 0.03
N PRO A 268 -14.89 16.33 -0.46
CA PRO A 268 -15.66 15.98 -1.67
C PRO A 268 -14.82 15.71 -2.92
N SER A 269 -13.73 16.49 -3.13
CA SER A 269 -12.85 16.30 -4.27
C SER A 269 -12.00 15.03 -4.18
N LEU A 270 -11.60 14.62 -2.97
CA LEU A 270 -10.89 13.35 -2.76
C LEU A 270 -11.84 12.15 -2.85
N ALA A 271 -13.09 12.31 -2.46
CA ALA A 271 -14.14 11.30 -2.69
C ALA A 271 -14.40 11.10 -4.19
N ALA A 272 -14.52 12.20 -4.95
CA ALA A 272 -14.65 12.17 -6.40
C ALA A 272 -13.41 11.51 -7.06
N LEU A 273 -12.21 11.82 -6.55
CA LEU A 273 -10.96 11.18 -7.00
C LEU A 273 -10.96 9.67 -6.76
N SER A 274 -11.41 9.24 -5.57
CA SER A 274 -11.61 7.82 -5.26
C SER A 274 -12.61 7.16 -6.22
N SER A 275 -13.70 7.84 -6.55
CA SER A 275 -14.71 7.34 -7.49
C SER A 275 -14.14 7.17 -8.90
N ALA A 276 -13.37 8.13 -9.40
CA ALA A 276 -12.67 8.02 -10.69
C ALA A 276 -11.66 6.85 -10.70
N MET A 277 -10.86 6.71 -9.64
CA MET A 277 -9.93 5.58 -9.48
C MET A 277 -10.66 4.24 -9.55
N ARG A 278 -11.73 4.08 -8.76
CA ARG A 278 -12.48 2.81 -8.71
C ARG A 278 -13.20 2.50 -10.01
N THR A 279 -13.62 3.50 -10.77
CA THR A 279 -14.21 3.32 -12.12
C THR A 279 -13.19 2.70 -13.06
N LEU A 280 -11.97 3.24 -13.13
CA LEU A 280 -10.91 2.69 -13.97
C LEU A 280 -10.41 1.32 -13.48
N GLU A 281 -10.28 1.14 -12.16
CA GLU A 281 -9.93 -0.15 -11.54
C GLU A 281 -10.93 -1.26 -11.92
N ARG A 282 -12.23 -0.98 -11.83
CA ARG A 282 -13.29 -1.94 -12.21
C ARG A 282 -13.24 -2.29 -13.68
N HIS A 283 -13.04 -1.31 -14.54
CA HIS A 283 -12.90 -1.52 -15.98
C HIS A 283 -11.73 -2.46 -16.31
N GLU A 284 -10.54 -2.17 -15.74
CA GLU A 284 -9.36 -3.00 -16.00
C GLU A 284 -9.45 -4.38 -15.34
N PHE A 285 -10.00 -4.48 -14.12
CA PHE A 285 -10.29 -5.76 -13.48
C PHE A 285 -11.24 -6.64 -14.31
N LYS A 286 -12.30 -6.05 -14.84
CA LYS A 286 -13.23 -6.72 -15.75
C LYS A 286 -12.53 -7.25 -17.00
N ASN A 287 -11.65 -6.44 -17.59
CA ASN A 287 -10.89 -6.84 -18.78
C ASN A 287 -9.90 -7.98 -18.47
N ASN A 288 -9.29 -7.97 -17.29
CA ASN A 288 -8.33 -8.98 -16.86
C ASN A 288 -8.99 -10.30 -16.44
N HIS A 289 -10.10 -10.23 -15.70
CA HIS A 289 -10.64 -11.36 -14.95
C HIS A 289 -12.11 -11.66 -15.23
N GLY A 290 -12.81 -10.80 -15.95
CA GLY A 290 -14.26 -10.91 -16.16
C GLY A 290 -14.67 -12.23 -16.83
N GLU A 291 -13.95 -12.68 -17.85
CA GLU A 291 -14.21 -13.95 -18.54
C GLU A 291 -14.02 -15.14 -17.60
N TRP A 292 -12.93 -15.15 -16.81
CA TRP A 292 -12.67 -16.19 -15.83
C TRP A 292 -13.76 -16.25 -14.76
N VAL A 293 -14.12 -15.12 -14.16
CA VAL A 293 -15.17 -15.04 -13.14
C VAL A 293 -16.52 -15.53 -13.68
N MET A 294 -16.88 -15.13 -14.89
CA MET A 294 -18.15 -15.52 -15.51
C MET A 294 -18.20 -17.03 -15.88
N THR A 295 -17.07 -17.60 -16.27
CA THR A 295 -16.97 -18.99 -16.73
C THR A 295 -16.81 -19.95 -15.56
N VAL A 296 -15.87 -19.69 -14.66
CA VAL A 296 -15.54 -20.56 -13.52
C VAL A 296 -16.56 -20.41 -12.40
N ARG A 297 -17.11 -19.19 -12.22
CA ARG A 297 -17.99 -18.84 -11.09
C ARG A 297 -17.36 -19.21 -9.76
N PRO A 298 -16.18 -18.65 -9.46
CA PRO A 298 -15.42 -19.02 -8.28
C PRO A 298 -16.22 -18.80 -7.00
N ASP A 299 -15.97 -19.65 -6.02
CA ASP A 299 -16.41 -19.39 -4.66
C ASP A 299 -15.58 -18.22 -4.11
N ILE A 300 -16.20 -17.05 -4.08
CA ILE A 300 -15.62 -15.84 -3.47
C ILE A 300 -16.34 -15.63 -2.16
N GLY A 301 -15.61 -15.72 -1.08
CA GLY A 301 -16.19 -15.71 0.26
C GLY A 301 -16.99 -14.44 0.58
N PRO A 302 -17.86 -14.51 1.60
CA PRO A 302 -18.62 -13.37 2.06
C PRO A 302 -17.79 -12.33 2.80
N ALA A 303 -16.50 -12.60 3.04
CA ALA A 303 -15.62 -11.70 3.76
C ALA A 303 -15.65 -10.30 3.12
N ASP A 304 -15.91 -9.28 3.95
CA ASP A 304 -15.86 -7.88 3.57
C ASP A 304 -16.63 -7.54 2.27
N ARG A 305 -17.69 -8.26 1.94
CA ARG A 305 -18.48 -8.10 0.69
C ARG A 305 -17.63 -8.20 -0.59
N ILE A 306 -16.51 -8.90 -0.55
CA ILE A 306 -15.63 -9.03 -1.72
C ILE A 306 -16.35 -9.65 -2.90
N ASN A 307 -17.22 -10.62 -2.66
CA ASN A 307 -18.06 -11.25 -3.68
C ASN A 307 -18.92 -10.21 -4.41
N GLU A 308 -19.66 -9.36 -3.65
CA GLU A 308 -20.49 -8.30 -4.23
C GLU A 308 -19.66 -7.37 -5.12
N ARG A 309 -18.48 -6.93 -4.63
CA ARG A 309 -17.61 -6.01 -5.36
C ARG A 309 -17.01 -6.60 -6.62
N VAL A 310 -16.61 -7.88 -6.60
CA VAL A 310 -16.11 -8.58 -7.80
C VAL A 310 -17.21 -8.68 -8.84
N TRP A 311 -18.43 -9.09 -8.45
CA TRP A 311 -19.54 -9.17 -9.40
C TRP A 311 -20.00 -7.80 -9.90
N GLU A 312 -19.97 -6.75 -9.06
CA GLU A 312 -20.20 -5.37 -9.50
C GLU A 312 -19.16 -4.94 -10.53
N ALA A 313 -17.87 -5.20 -10.29
CA ALA A 313 -16.81 -4.85 -11.23
C ALA A 313 -16.99 -5.54 -12.58
N VAL A 314 -17.26 -6.86 -12.59
CA VAL A 314 -17.44 -7.65 -13.82
C VAL A 314 -18.66 -7.19 -14.63
N ARG A 315 -19.72 -6.69 -13.95
CA ARG A 315 -20.96 -6.21 -14.59
C ARG A 315 -20.97 -4.71 -14.87
N ALA A 316 -19.97 -3.98 -14.41
CA ALA A 316 -19.92 -2.52 -14.55
C ALA A 316 -19.97 -2.11 -16.03
N ALA A 317 -20.69 -1.03 -16.31
CA ALA A 317 -20.64 -0.35 -17.59
C ALA A 317 -19.31 0.37 -17.75
N ASP A 318 -18.80 0.43 -18.97
CA ASP A 318 -17.52 1.10 -19.29
C ASP A 318 -17.77 2.61 -19.56
N GLU A 319 -18.33 3.28 -18.56
CA GLU A 319 -18.66 4.71 -18.64
C GLU A 319 -17.52 5.56 -18.06
N ASN A 320 -17.27 6.70 -18.70
CA ASN A 320 -16.30 7.71 -18.22
C ASN A 320 -14.82 7.27 -18.16
N ILE A 321 -14.42 6.22 -18.85
CA ILE A 321 -13.05 5.69 -18.80
C ILE A 321 -12.04 6.73 -19.31
N ASP A 322 -12.33 7.40 -20.43
CA ASP A 322 -11.47 8.48 -20.96
C ASP A 322 -11.34 9.65 -19.97
N ILE A 323 -12.42 9.93 -19.22
CA ILE A 323 -12.40 10.97 -18.21
C ILE A 323 -11.49 10.54 -17.03
N CYS A 324 -11.49 9.26 -16.66
CA CYS A 324 -10.56 8.75 -15.64
C CYS A 324 -9.09 8.94 -16.04
N TYR A 325 -8.74 8.74 -17.31
CA TYR A 325 -7.38 9.03 -17.79
C TYR A 325 -7.06 10.53 -17.79
N SER A 326 -8.05 11.38 -18.08
CA SER A 326 -7.90 12.84 -17.94
C SER A 326 -7.63 13.22 -16.47
N VAL A 327 -8.40 12.66 -15.53
CA VAL A 327 -8.19 12.86 -14.08
C VAL A 327 -6.77 12.47 -13.66
N LYS A 328 -6.24 11.33 -14.15
CA LYS A 328 -4.85 10.91 -13.87
C LYS A 328 -3.84 11.98 -14.34
N THR A 329 -3.99 12.46 -15.54
CA THR A 329 -3.09 13.46 -16.13
C THR A 329 -3.14 14.78 -15.38
N GLU A 330 -4.34 15.27 -15.10
CA GLU A 330 -4.58 16.54 -14.39
C GLU A 330 -4.06 16.48 -12.96
N LEU A 331 -4.32 15.38 -12.22
CA LEU A 331 -3.84 15.22 -10.85
C LEU A 331 -2.31 15.13 -10.80
N CYS A 332 -1.69 14.37 -11.72
CA CYS A 332 -0.24 14.28 -11.83
C CYS A 332 0.38 15.66 -12.03
N ALA A 333 -0.18 16.47 -12.93
CA ALA A 333 0.27 17.84 -13.18
C ALA A 333 0.08 18.75 -11.96
N ALA A 334 -1.10 18.70 -11.32
CA ALA A 334 -1.43 19.49 -10.14
C ALA A 334 -0.49 19.22 -8.97
N LEU A 335 -0.24 17.95 -8.67
CA LEU A 335 0.67 17.57 -7.57
C LEU A 335 2.14 17.81 -7.92
N THR A 336 2.53 17.71 -9.19
CA THR A 336 3.89 18.07 -9.64
C THR A 336 4.13 19.57 -9.44
N GLU A 337 3.16 20.42 -9.79
CA GLU A 337 3.22 21.87 -9.55
C GLU A 337 3.30 22.19 -8.05
N LEU A 338 2.46 21.53 -7.23
CA LEU A 338 2.41 21.71 -5.79
C LEU A 338 3.73 21.36 -5.10
N LEU A 339 4.32 20.21 -5.46
CA LEU A 339 5.51 19.68 -4.79
C LEU A 339 6.82 20.26 -5.33
N GLY A 340 6.88 20.64 -6.60
CA GLY A 340 8.13 21.02 -7.26
C GLY A 340 9.15 19.88 -7.28
N ASP A 341 10.44 20.21 -7.31
CA ASP A 341 11.48 19.20 -7.53
C ASP A 341 11.82 18.32 -6.33
N ALA A 342 11.78 18.86 -5.14
CA ALA A 342 12.14 18.17 -3.90
C ALA A 342 11.11 18.41 -2.78
N GLY A 343 9.85 18.58 -3.14
CA GLY A 343 8.75 18.70 -2.19
C GLY A 343 8.19 17.35 -1.79
N VAL A 344 7.65 17.33 -0.59
CA VAL A 344 7.01 16.14 0.01
C VAL A 344 5.66 16.53 0.57
N LEU A 345 4.64 15.71 0.34
CA LEU A 345 3.32 15.84 0.94
C LEU A 345 3.18 14.85 2.09
N ALA A 346 2.79 15.33 3.25
CA ALA A 346 2.46 14.51 4.41
C ALA A 346 0.94 14.38 4.54
N ILE A 347 0.46 13.14 4.64
CA ILE A 347 -0.94 12.77 4.82
C ILE A 347 -1.08 11.65 5.86
N PRO A 348 -2.24 11.47 6.49
CA PRO A 348 -2.54 10.22 7.19
C PRO A 348 -2.48 9.04 6.20
N THR A 349 -1.97 7.89 6.63
CA THR A 349 -1.99 6.69 5.79
C THR A 349 -3.41 6.17 5.60
N VAL A 350 -4.16 6.14 6.69
CA VAL A 350 -5.55 5.64 6.81
C VAL A 350 -6.36 6.58 7.70
N PRO A 351 -7.70 6.56 7.63
CA PRO A 351 -8.55 7.50 8.37
C PRO A 351 -8.65 7.22 9.87
N GLY A 352 -8.11 6.13 10.37
CA GLY A 352 -8.23 5.76 11.78
C GLY A 352 -7.47 4.48 12.13
N LEU A 353 -7.71 4.00 13.33
CA LEU A 353 -7.13 2.75 13.84
C LEU A 353 -7.62 1.54 13.03
N PRO A 354 -6.89 0.41 13.03
CA PRO A 354 -7.31 -0.82 12.35
C PRO A 354 -8.72 -1.23 12.78
N PRO A 355 -9.65 -1.54 11.86
CA PRO A 355 -10.97 -2.05 12.22
C PRO A 355 -10.89 -3.34 13.02
N LYS A 356 -11.88 -3.60 13.88
CA LYS A 356 -11.99 -4.87 14.59
C LYS A 356 -12.32 -5.99 13.61
N LEU A 357 -11.86 -7.19 13.91
CA LEU A 357 -12.38 -8.40 13.27
C LEU A 357 -13.91 -8.43 13.41
N HIS A 358 -14.59 -8.85 12.35
CA HIS A 358 -16.06 -8.94 12.32
C HIS A 358 -16.79 -7.60 12.54
N THR A 359 -16.16 -6.47 12.18
CA THR A 359 -16.87 -5.18 12.12
C THR A 359 -18.03 -5.29 11.13
N ASP A 360 -19.19 -4.70 11.48
CA ASP A 360 -20.34 -4.74 10.59
C ASP A 360 -20.02 -4.15 9.22
N PRO A 361 -20.59 -4.74 8.14
CA PRO A 361 -20.23 -4.36 6.77
C PRO A 361 -20.53 -2.89 6.43
N THR A 362 -21.49 -2.26 7.05
CA THR A 362 -21.86 -0.85 6.77
C THR A 362 -20.81 0.10 7.37
N THR A 363 -20.41 -0.14 8.62
CA THR A 363 -19.35 0.62 9.28
C THR A 363 -18.01 0.43 8.54
N LEU A 364 -17.71 -0.79 8.10
CA LEU A 364 -16.50 -1.10 7.37
C LEU A 364 -16.47 -0.41 6.00
N GLU A 365 -17.59 -0.36 5.28
CA GLU A 365 -17.68 0.32 3.98
C GLU A 365 -17.53 1.85 4.13
N ALA A 366 -18.10 2.46 5.17
CA ALA A 366 -17.90 3.87 5.48
C ALA A 366 -16.41 4.18 5.79
N TYR A 367 -15.74 3.31 6.54
CA TYR A 367 -14.31 3.42 6.80
C TYR A 367 -13.49 3.30 5.51
N ARG A 368 -13.79 2.31 4.66
CA ARG A 368 -13.13 2.08 3.38
C ARG A 368 -13.27 3.27 2.44
N HIS A 369 -14.45 3.86 2.37
CA HIS A 369 -14.70 5.04 1.53
C HIS A 369 -13.77 6.20 1.92
N ARG A 370 -13.62 6.48 3.22
CA ARG A 370 -12.68 7.48 3.72
C ARG A 370 -11.22 7.09 3.45
N ALA A 371 -10.85 5.80 3.63
CA ALA A 371 -9.51 5.31 3.35
C ALA A 371 -9.13 5.52 1.88
N PHE A 372 -10.01 5.18 0.95
CA PHE A 372 -9.77 5.37 -0.47
C PHE A 372 -9.66 6.85 -0.88
N SER A 373 -10.26 7.79 -0.16
CA SER A 373 -10.03 9.22 -0.39
C SER A 373 -8.54 9.59 -0.22
N PHE A 374 -7.84 9.02 0.75
CA PHE A 374 -6.39 9.24 0.93
C PHE A 374 -5.56 8.38 -0.02
N LEU A 375 -5.91 7.11 -0.16
CA LEU A 375 -5.15 6.13 -0.93
C LEU A 375 -5.12 6.48 -2.43
N SER A 376 -6.21 7.06 -2.95
CA SER A 376 -6.34 7.45 -4.36
C SER A 376 -5.34 8.52 -4.80
N ILE A 377 -4.82 9.34 -3.87
CA ILE A 377 -3.88 10.41 -4.19
C ILE A 377 -2.63 9.87 -4.89
N ALA A 378 -1.94 8.91 -4.27
CA ALA A 378 -0.75 8.28 -4.86
C ALA A 378 -1.09 7.36 -6.04
N VAL A 379 -2.23 6.67 -5.97
CA VAL A 379 -2.67 5.73 -7.03
C VAL A 379 -2.91 6.46 -8.34
N VAL A 380 -3.76 7.48 -8.30
CA VAL A 380 -4.17 8.22 -9.52
C VAL A 380 -3.04 9.07 -10.07
N SER A 381 -2.25 9.73 -9.20
CA SER A 381 -1.08 10.50 -9.64
C SER A 381 0.08 9.64 -10.14
N GLY A 382 0.14 8.37 -9.73
CA GLY A 382 1.28 7.49 -9.99
C GLY A 382 2.53 7.83 -9.18
N PHE A 383 2.41 8.60 -8.11
CA PHE A 383 3.51 9.06 -7.26
C PHE A 383 3.94 7.98 -6.27
N CYS A 384 5.19 8.07 -5.79
CA CYS A 384 5.69 7.20 -4.74
C CYS A 384 5.20 7.65 -3.35
N GLN A 385 4.94 6.68 -2.47
CA GLN A 385 4.48 6.94 -1.12
C GLN A 385 5.09 5.93 -0.15
N VAL A 386 5.59 6.43 0.98
CA VAL A 386 6.08 5.62 2.10
C VAL A 386 5.14 5.73 3.29
N VAL A 387 4.93 4.61 3.96
CA VAL A 387 4.30 4.52 5.28
C VAL A 387 5.39 4.46 6.33
N ILE A 388 5.33 5.36 7.32
CA ILE A 388 6.28 5.45 8.42
C ILE A 388 5.53 5.13 9.71
N PRO A 389 5.90 4.07 10.45
CA PRO A 389 5.29 3.76 11.74
C PRO A 389 5.69 4.79 12.79
N LEU A 390 4.70 5.24 13.58
CA LEU A 390 4.85 6.22 14.66
C LEU A 390 4.70 5.58 16.06
N GLY A 391 4.71 4.24 16.15
CA GLY A 391 4.46 3.53 17.39
C GLY A 391 2.97 3.31 17.64
N MET A 392 2.54 3.42 18.91
CA MET A 392 1.21 3.00 19.35
C MET A 392 0.42 4.18 19.95
N TYR A 393 -0.87 4.23 19.63
CA TYR A 393 -1.86 5.10 20.26
C TYR A 393 -3.02 4.23 20.75
N GLU A 394 -3.37 4.34 22.04
CA GLU A 394 -4.36 3.45 22.71
C GLU A 394 -4.07 1.94 22.51
N GLY A 395 -2.81 1.58 22.49
CA GLY A 395 -2.39 0.19 22.28
C GLY A 395 -2.47 -0.31 20.84
N LEU A 396 -2.76 0.55 19.86
CA LEU A 396 -2.89 0.22 18.46
C LEU A 396 -1.88 1.00 17.59
N PRO A 397 -1.36 0.40 16.51
CA PRO A 397 -0.36 1.03 15.67
C PRO A 397 -0.91 2.26 14.94
N VAL A 398 -0.09 3.29 14.86
CA VAL A 398 -0.35 4.52 14.10
C VAL A 398 0.80 4.82 13.16
N SER A 399 0.51 5.48 12.05
CA SER A 399 1.48 5.80 11.01
C SER A 399 1.17 7.13 10.33
N VAL A 400 2.18 7.66 9.66
CA VAL A 400 2.05 8.80 8.73
C VAL A 400 2.59 8.38 7.38
N SER A 401 2.07 8.97 6.32
CA SER A 401 2.59 8.78 4.97
C SER A 401 3.26 10.03 4.44
N LEU A 402 4.38 9.82 3.75
CA LEU A 402 5.04 10.83 2.93
C LEU A 402 4.93 10.44 1.47
N LEU A 403 4.55 11.39 0.62
CA LEU A 403 4.38 11.23 -0.81
C LEU A 403 5.29 12.21 -1.53
N ALA A 404 5.98 11.74 -2.59
CA ALA A 404 6.82 12.55 -3.45
C ALA A 404 6.47 12.30 -4.93
N LYS A 405 6.87 13.24 -5.80
CA LYS A 405 6.53 13.16 -7.23
C LYS A 405 7.08 11.88 -7.89
N HIS A 406 6.49 11.49 -9.00
CA HIS A 406 6.94 10.34 -9.79
C HIS A 406 8.44 10.41 -10.09
N GLY A 407 9.15 9.29 -9.88
CA GLY A 407 10.60 9.18 -10.06
C GLY A 407 11.44 9.69 -8.88
N SER A 408 10.81 10.12 -7.77
CA SER A 408 11.51 10.57 -6.55
C SER A 408 11.69 9.46 -5.51
N ASP A 409 11.63 8.20 -5.91
CA ASP A 409 11.67 7.03 -5.02
C ASP A 409 12.93 7.01 -4.15
N GLY A 410 14.11 7.17 -4.77
CA GLY A 410 15.39 7.22 -4.06
C GLY A 410 15.52 8.40 -3.11
N PHE A 411 14.97 9.56 -3.49
CA PHE A 411 14.89 10.73 -2.61
C PHE A 411 14.03 10.44 -1.38
N LEU A 412 12.87 9.82 -1.58
CA LEU A 412 11.94 9.51 -0.49
C LEU A 412 12.52 8.47 0.47
N LEU A 413 13.22 7.46 -0.03
CA LEU A 413 13.96 6.48 0.80
C LEU A 413 15.05 7.17 1.65
N SER A 414 15.88 8.02 1.03
CA SER A 414 16.93 8.76 1.74
C SER A 414 16.37 9.73 2.79
N LEU A 415 15.20 10.34 2.50
CA LEU A 415 14.53 11.21 3.45
C LEU A 415 14.04 10.44 4.68
N VAL A 416 13.49 9.24 4.49
CA VAL A 416 13.06 8.38 5.61
C VAL A 416 14.25 8.02 6.50
N GLU A 417 15.39 7.61 5.93
CA GLU A 417 16.60 7.32 6.71
C GLU A 417 17.06 8.53 7.55
N THR A 418 17.03 9.72 6.94
CA THR A 418 17.42 10.97 7.62
C THR A 418 16.46 11.36 8.74
N LEU A 419 15.15 11.15 8.51
CA LEU A 419 14.10 11.64 9.38
C LEU A 419 13.78 10.69 10.53
N TYR A 420 13.87 9.37 10.32
CA TYR A 420 13.25 8.38 11.20
C TYR A 420 13.81 8.37 12.62
N ALA A 421 15.13 8.50 12.80
CA ALA A 421 15.74 8.50 14.13
C ALA A 421 15.18 9.64 14.99
N THR A 422 15.13 10.86 14.43
CA THR A 422 14.57 12.03 15.13
C THR A 422 13.06 11.89 15.33
N LEU A 423 12.34 11.38 14.34
CA LEU A 423 10.90 11.15 14.43
C LEU A 423 10.55 10.17 15.55
N LYS A 424 11.30 9.08 15.68
CA LYS A 424 11.12 8.11 16.75
C LYS A 424 11.33 8.74 18.13
N GLU A 425 12.40 9.53 18.33
CA GLU A 425 12.65 10.27 19.57
C GLU A 425 11.48 11.20 19.92
N GLN A 426 10.98 11.97 18.93
CA GLN A 426 9.87 12.91 19.15
C GLN A 426 8.57 12.19 19.52
N VAL A 427 8.25 11.10 18.83
CA VAL A 427 7.04 10.31 19.12
C VAL A 427 7.12 9.65 20.52
N GLU A 428 8.28 9.16 20.93
CA GLU A 428 8.49 8.59 22.28
C GLU A 428 8.35 9.66 23.36
N SER A 429 8.70 10.90 23.09
CA SER A 429 8.54 12.02 24.05
C SER A 429 7.09 12.47 24.23
N LEU A 430 6.18 12.10 23.30
CA LEU A 430 4.75 12.43 23.37
C LEU A 430 3.91 11.39 24.14
N LYS A 431 4.53 10.29 24.58
CA LYS A 431 3.90 9.27 25.44
C LYS A 431 3.81 9.74 26.88
#